data_601b91a4d70e5faae94d6a319f8cdb23
#
_entry.id   601b91a4d70e5faae94d6a319f8cdb23
#
_cell.length_a   1.000
_cell.length_b   1.000
_cell.length_c   1.000
_cell.angle_alpha   90.00
_cell.angle_beta   90.00
_cell.angle_gamma   90.00
#
_symmetry.space_group_name_H-M   'P 1'
#
loop_
_entity.id
_entity.type
_entity.pdbx_description
1 polymer ?
#
loop_
_entity_poly.entity_id
_entity_poly.type
_entity_poly.pdbx_seq_one_letter_code
_entity_poly.pdbx_strand_id
1 'polypeptide(L)'
;MKKRFLVGAIFLCLLLGGLFLIFQRPQSSEQLSPTFDPRFYPETGHSVSGEFLKKYLQAQHPEQIYGLPITEPFYSDRAQRIVQYFENARFELYPENPPELRVRVTPLGQMMLYQQQATSLNIPYPLGRCRHFRETGFSVCYEFLDFFEQNGGVRIFGYPISDVIVQDGVIVQTFQLLQIEWTGSGNFISAVRVSPLGRRYFSLIQEDARLLAASLFNNNAPQLVQSLRIRAFSQNAVVPPSGIQSIYVLCQDQSERPVADALISLNIVLPDGSEVYPPPPKPSDANGMASFDFPYQSPQPGLAILKVQAQYGDLQATSETSFRI
;
A
#
# COMPACT_ATOMS: atom_id res chain seq x y z
N MET A 1 28.57 -82.40 5.28
CA MET A 1 27.13 -82.13 5.38
C MET A 1 26.95 -81.03 6.42
N LYS A 2 26.62 -79.84 6.05
CA LYS A 2 26.15 -78.66 6.82
C LYS A 2 26.69 -77.35 6.24
N LYS A 3 26.14 -76.89 5.13
CA LYS A 3 26.28 -75.50 4.62
C LYS A 3 25.19 -75.28 3.55
N ARG A 4 23.94 -75.24 3.92
CA ARG A 4 22.85 -74.84 2.95
C ARG A 4 21.59 -74.32 3.67
N PHE A 5 21.69 -73.45 4.69
CA PHE A 5 20.50 -72.85 5.30
C PHE A 5 20.69 -71.44 5.76
N LEU A 6 21.57 -70.64 5.13
CA LEU A 6 21.80 -69.24 5.56
C LEU A 6 21.65 -68.22 4.44
N VAL A 7 21.08 -68.54 3.29
CA VAL A 7 20.90 -67.60 2.17
C VAL A 7 19.43 -67.22 1.95
N GLY A 8 18.46 -67.93 2.56
CA GLY A 8 17.04 -67.64 2.36
C GLY A 8 16.42 -66.56 3.24
N ALA A 9 17.07 -66.13 4.32
CA ALA A 9 16.50 -65.18 5.29
C ALA A 9 16.85 -63.67 5.02
N ILE A 10 17.80 -63.41 4.16
CA ILE A 10 18.25 -62.00 3.87
C ILE A 10 17.46 -61.37 2.71
N PHE A 11 16.85 -62.21 1.85
CA PHE A 11 16.08 -61.68 0.70
C PHE A 11 14.62 -61.29 1.02
N LEU A 12 14.08 -61.72 2.19
CA LEU A 12 12.68 -61.36 2.58
C LEU A 12 12.60 -60.04 3.35
N CYS A 13 13.69 -59.55 3.94
CA CYS A 13 13.70 -58.24 4.62
C CYS A 13 13.85 -57.03 3.70
N LEU A 14 14.30 -57.22 2.45
CA LEU A 14 14.48 -56.13 1.48
C LEU A 14 13.21 -55.79 0.66
N LEU A 15 12.19 -56.61 0.69
CA LEU A 15 10.90 -56.38 -0.01
C LEU A 15 9.85 -55.72 0.89
N LEU A 16 10.02 -55.65 2.19
CA LEU A 16 9.11 -54.97 3.13
C LEU A 16 9.58 -53.54 3.50
N GLY A 17 10.78 -53.16 3.15
CA GLY A 17 11.35 -51.82 3.40
C GLY A 17 11.03 -50.81 2.26
N GLY A 18 10.52 -51.27 1.11
CA GLY A 18 10.35 -50.44 -0.08
C GLY A 18 8.99 -49.76 -0.22
N LEU A 19 8.04 -49.97 0.70
CA LEU A 19 6.65 -49.49 0.54
C LEU A 19 6.25 -48.38 1.51
N PHE A 20 7.21 -47.76 2.20
CA PHE A 20 6.93 -46.69 3.18
C PHE A 20 7.50 -45.32 2.79
N LEU A 21 7.95 -45.16 1.54
CA LEU A 21 8.50 -43.87 1.03
C LEU A 21 7.57 -43.19 0.03
N ILE A 22 6.27 -43.31 0.17
CA ILE A 22 5.34 -42.62 -0.72
C ILE A 22 4.39 -41.78 0.15
N PHE A 23 4.41 -40.47 -0.15
CA PHE A 23 3.51 -39.41 0.36
C PHE A 23 3.87 -38.73 1.70
N GLN A 24 5.06 -38.16 1.79
CA GLN A 24 5.13 -36.85 2.40
C GLN A 24 4.82 -35.82 1.30
N ARG A 25 3.55 -35.42 1.19
CA ARG A 25 3.19 -34.15 0.55
C ARG A 25 3.97 -33.07 1.29
N PRO A 26 4.67 -32.16 0.59
CA PRO A 26 5.12 -30.94 1.23
C PRO A 26 3.84 -30.24 1.72
N GLN A 27 3.63 -30.17 3.02
CA GLN A 27 2.77 -29.15 3.61
C GLN A 27 3.44 -27.83 3.21
N SER A 28 2.93 -27.20 2.14
CA SER A 28 3.10 -25.77 1.99
C SER A 28 2.50 -25.17 3.26
N SER A 29 3.36 -24.84 4.21
CA SER A 29 3.02 -23.90 5.25
C SER A 29 2.64 -22.61 4.50
N GLU A 30 1.36 -22.40 4.31
CA GLU A 30 0.82 -21.09 4.05
C GLU A 30 1.33 -20.22 5.21
N GLN A 31 2.43 -19.53 4.97
CA GLN A 31 2.86 -18.46 5.85
C GLN A 31 1.76 -17.40 5.74
N LEU A 32 0.80 -17.48 6.66
CA LEU A 32 -0.09 -16.38 6.97
C LEU A 32 0.82 -15.16 7.15
N SER A 33 0.77 -14.24 6.20
CA SER A 33 1.44 -12.95 6.34
C SER A 33 0.97 -12.36 7.66
N PRO A 34 1.85 -11.85 8.53
CA PRO A 34 1.43 -11.28 9.79
C PRO A 34 0.40 -10.19 9.51
N THR A 35 -0.82 -10.40 9.97
CA THR A 35 -1.86 -9.38 9.99
C THR A 35 -1.40 -8.34 11.00
N PHE A 36 -1.03 -7.16 10.53
CA PHE A 36 -0.73 -6.04 11.42
C PHE A 36 -2.05 -5.53 11.99
N ASP A 37 -2.24 -5.69 13.30
CA ASP A 37 -3.38 -5.14 14.00
C ASP A 37 -3.44 -3.62 13.78
N PRO A 38 -4.64 -3.03 13.63
CA PRO A 38 -4.79 -1.60 13.47
C PRO A 38 -4.17 -0.84 14.64
N ARG A 39 -3.39 0.20 14.34
CA ARG A 39 -2.85 1.11 15.35
C ARG A 39 -3.64 2.42 15.32
N PHE A 40 -4.34 2.71 16.40
CA PHE A 40 -5.12 3.93 16.57
C PHE A 40 -4.25 5.06 17.16
N TYR A 41 -4.47 6.26 16.66
CA TYR A 41 -3.78 7.49 17.10
C TYR A 41 -4.82 8.45 17.68
N PRO A 42 -4.91 8.55 19.02
CA PRO A 42 -5.93 9.35 19.69
C PRO A 42 -5.79 10.85 19.42
N GLU A 43 -4.59 11.33 19.08
CA GLU A 43 -4.31 12.74 18.79
C GLU A 43 -5.06 13.24 17.55
N THR A 44 -5.28 12.36 16.58
CA THR A 44 -6.00 12.68 15.33
C THR A 44 -7.32 11.94 15.21
N GLY A 45 -7.53 10.88 16.00
CA GLY A 45 -8.69 10.02 15.97
C GLY A 45 -8.74 9.10 14.76
N HIS A 46 -7.58 8.80 14.14
CA HIS A 46 -7.47 7.93 12.97
C HIS A 46 -6.62 6.70 13.25
N SER A 47 -6.78 5.67 12.40
CA SER A 47 -6.03 4.42 12.50
C SER A 47 -5.15 4.19 11.29
N VAL A 48 -4.07 3.43 11.48
CA VAL A 48 -3.26 2.87 10.38
C VAL A 48 -3.28 1.35 10.51
N SER A 49 -3.55 0.64 9.42
CA SER A 49 -3.69 -0.82 9.44
C SER A 49 -3.06 -1.49 8.21
N GLY A 50 -2.91 -2.82 8.27
CA GLY A 50 -2.52 -3.67 7.15
C GLY A 50 -1.23 -3.23 6.46
N GLU A 51 -1.26 -3.17 5.13
CA GLU A 51 -0.09 -2.80 4.31
C GLU A 51 0.38 -1.35 4.55
N PHE A 52 -0.54 -0.43 4.88
CA PHE A 52 -0.18 0.94 5.25
C PHE A 52 0.59 0.97 6.56
N LEU A 53 0.17 0.20 7.57
CA LEU A 53 0.90 0.11 8.84
C LEU A 53 2.29 -0.52 8.64
N LYS A 54 2.37 -1.60 7.85
CA LYS A 54 3.65 -2.22 7.48
C LYS A 54 4.60 -1.21 6.85
N LYS A 55 4.11 -0.38 5.93
CA LYS A 55 4.90 0.68 5.29
C LYS A 55 5.30 1.77 6.27
N TYR A 56 4.37 2.22 7.10
CA TYR A 56 4.57 3.26 8.10
C TYR A 56 5.70 2.90 9.07
N LEU A 57 5.67 1.66 9.56
CA LEU A 57 6.68 1.14 10.51
C LEU A 57 8.06 0.87 9.89
N GLN A 58 8.24 1.03 8.58
CA GLN A 58 9.57 0.94 7.95
C GLN A 58 10.46 2.16 8.26
N ALA A 59 9.90 3.28 8.66
CA ALA A 59 10.66 4.41 9.20
C ALA A 59 10.98 4.16 10.67
N GLN A 60 12.16 4.58 11.11
CA GLN A 60 12.60 4.41 12.50
C GLN A 60 11.71 5.22 13.47
N HIS A 61 11.32 6.43 13.05
CA HIS A 61 10.43 7.34 13.78
C HIS A 61 9.28 7.77 12.87
N PRO A 62 8.29 6.88 12.61
CA PRO A 62 7.27 7.11 11.59
C PRO A 62 6.42 8.36 11.87
N GLU A 63 6.11 8.66 13.12
CA GLU A 63 5.34 9.84 13.52
C GLU A 63 6.11 11.15 13.24
N GLN A 64 7.42 11.13 13.36
CA GLN A 64 8.26 12.28 13.02
C GLN A 64 8.41 12.45 11.51
N ILE A 65 8.50 11.34 10.77
CA ILE A 65 8.79 11.35 9.33
C ILE A 65 7.52 11.53 8.51
N TYR A 66 6.53 10.66 8.70
CA TYR A 66 5.29 10.72 7.92
C TYR A 66 4.20 11.56 8.59
N GLY A 67 4.37 11.87 9.89
CA GLY A 67 3.35 12.51 10.71
C GLY A 67 2.30 11.52 11.19
N LEU A 68 1.34 11.99 11.97
CA LEU A 68 0.18 11.22 12.38
C LEU A 68 -0.78 11.03 11.20
N PRO A 69 -1.57 9.94 11.15
CA PRO A 69 -2.61 9.78 10.14
C PRO A 69 -3.66 10.90 10.30
N ILE A 70 -4.07 11.50 9.21
CA ILE A 70 -5.12 12.55 9.19
C ILE A 70 -6.39 12.10 8.46
N THR A 71 -6.40 10.88 7.92
CA THR A 71 -7.58 10.20 7.38
C THR A 71 -7.51 8.72 7.69
N GLU A 72 -8.64 8.03 7.62
CA GLU A 72 -8.65 6.59 7.37
C GLU A 72 -8.23 6.31 5.91
N PRO A 73 -7.86 5.06 5.54
CA PRO A 73 -7.70 4.70 4.14
C PRO A 73 -9.00 4.90 3.37
N PHE A 74 -8.94 5.49 2.17
CA PHE A 74 -10.09 5.67 1.29
C PHE A 74 -9.72 5.56 -0.18
N TYR A 75 -10.70 5.29 -1.05
CA TYR A 75 -10.49 5.28 -2.48
C TYR A 75 -10.52 6.71 -3.04
N SER A 76 -9.39 7.14 -3.62
CA SER A 76 -9.28 8.44 -4.28
C SER A 76 -9.59 8.31 -5.76
N ASP A 77 -10.67 8.94 -6.22
CA ASP A 77 -11.02 8.98 -7.65
C ASP A 77 -9.93 9.66 -8.49
N ARG A 78 -9.21 10.60 -7.91
CA ARG A 78 -8.09 11.28 -8.57
C ARG A 78 -6.88 10.38 -8.76
N ALA A 79 -6.53 9.59 -7.76
CA ALA A 79 -5.41 8.65 -7.81
C ALA A 79 -5.81 7.29 -8.40
N GLN A 80 -7.12 6.99 -8.53
CA GLN A 80 -7.69 5.72 -8.97
C GLN A 80 -7.18 4.53 -8.15
N ARG A 81 -7.04 4.74 -6.80
CA ARG A 81 -6.56 3.74 -5.86
C ARG A 81 -6.86 4.11 -4.41
N ILE A 82 -6.62 3.18 -3.50
CA ILE A 82 -6.72 3.47 -2.07
C ILE A 82 -5.51 4.31 -1.67
N VAL A 83 -5.80 5.37 -0.92
CA VAL A 83 -4.80 6.26 -0.33
C VAL A 83 -5.07 6.46 1.15
N GLN A 84 -4.04 6.82 1.90
CA GLN A 84 -4.16 7.32 3.26
C GLN A 84 -3.26 8.55 3.41
N TYR A 85 -3.81 9.61 3.99
CA TYR A 85 -3.07 10.82 4.28
C TYR A 85 -2.53 10.81 5.71
N PHE A 86 -1.30 11.28 5.81
CA PHE A 86 -0.61 11.61 7.03
C PHE A 86 -0.28 13.10 7.02
N GLU A 87 0.11 13.68 8.15
CA GLU A 87 0.46 15.11 8.21
C GLU A 87 1.53 15.50 7.17
N ASN A 88 2.58 14.68 7.02
CA ASN A 88 3.74 14.99 6.19
C ASN A 88 3.76 14.22 4.86
N ALA A 89 2.91 13.19 4.69
CA ALA A 89 2.96 12.28 3.56
C ALA A 89 1.57 11.84 3.11
N ARG A 90 1.49 11.23 1.92
CA ARG A 90 0.37 10.43 1.45
C ARG A 90 0.90 9.08 1.01
N PHE A 91 0.23 8.00 1.40
CA PHE A 91 0.51 6.65 0.94
C PHE A 91 -0.52 6.21 -0.08
N GLU A 92 -0.09 5.41 -1.05
CA GLU A 92 -0.91 4.84 -2.12
C GLU A 92 -0.75 3.33 -2.15
N LEU A 93 -1.86 2.60 -2.24
CA LEU A 93 -1.87 1.14 -2.34
C LEU A 93 -1.86 0.70 -3.80
N TYR A 94 -0.91 -0.15 -4.15
CA TYR A 94 -0.71 -0.81 -5.44
C TYR A 94 -0.82 -2.32 -5.25
N PRO A 95 -2.02 -2.88 -5.16
CA PRO A 95 -2.20 -4.30 -4.83
C PRO A 95 -1.58 -5.24 -5.88
N GLU A 96 -1.41 -4.76 -7.12
CA GLU A 96 -0.77 -5.46 -8.23
C GLU A 96 0.73 -5.67 -8.07
N ASN A 97 1.37 -4.93 -7.16
CA ASN A 97 2.81 -5.04 -6.93
C ASN A 97 3.16 -6.19 -5.95
N PRO A 98 4.42 -6.68 -5.98
CA PRO A 98 4.93 -7.55 -4.92
C PRO A 98 4.73 -6.94 -3.52
N PRO A 99 4.57 -7.73 -2.46
CA PRO A 99 4.20 -7.28 -1.12
C PRO A 99 5.02 -6.10 -0.57
N GLU A 100 6.33 -6.07 -0.85
CA GLU A 100 7.25 -5.02 -0.36
C GLU A 100 7.06 -3.69 -1.10
N LEU A 101 6.42 -3.70 -2.26
CA LEU A 101 6.21 -2.53 -3.14
C LEU A 101 4.74 -2.13 -3.25
N ARG A 102 3.84 -2.79 -2.51
CA ARG A 102 2.40 -2.51 -2.57
C ARG A 102 2.04 -1.14 -2.07
N VAL A 103 2.74 -0.64 -1.06
CA VAL A 103 2.50 0.72 -0.58
C VAL A 103 3.66 1.62 -0.97
N ARG A 104 3.33 2.69 -1.69
CA ARG A 104 4.28 3.73 -2.09
C ARG A 104 3.94 5.05 -1.41
N VAL A 105 4.99 5.79 -1.09
CA VAL A 105 4.84 7.19 -0.67
C VAL A 105 4.65 8.03 -1.92
N THR A 106 3.58 8.81 -1.97
CA THR A 106 3.34 9.77 -3.06
C THR A 106 4.48 10.77 -3.12
N PRO A 107 5.03 11.10 -4.31
CA PRO A 107 6.14 12.04 -4.43
C PRO A 107 5.69 13.50 -4.26
N LEU A 108 5.17 13.82 -3.06
CA LEU A 108 4.59 15.13 -2.76
C LEU A 108 5.59 16.28 -2.90
N GLY A 109 6.86 16.03 -2.54
CA GLY A 109 7.90 17.04 -2.73
C GLY A 109 8.04 17.41 -4.21
N GLN A 110 8.10 16.43 -5.11
CA GLN A 110 8.18 16.66 -6.54
C GLN A 110 6.90 17.31 -7.09
N MET A 111 5.73 16.85 -6.66
CA MET A 111 4.44 17.37 -7.16
C MET A 111 4.21 18.83 -6.75
N MET A 112 4.68 19.22 -5.56
CA MET A 112 4.46 20.56 -5.02
C MET A 112 5.58 21.55 -5.31
N LEU A 113 6.73 21.10 -5.82
CA LEU A 113 7.90 21.96 -6.10
C LEU A 113 7.58 23.15 -7.00
N TYR A 114 6.79 22.95 -8.05
CA TYR A 114 6.47 23.98 -9.06
C TYR A 114 5.46 25.03 -8.59
N GLN A 115 4.86 24.86 -7.41
CA GLN A 115 3.86 25.80 -6.89
C GLN A 115 4.44 26.82 -5.90
N GLN A 116 5.77 26.81 -5.74
CA GLN A 116 6.45 27.57 -4.70
C GLN A 116 7.12 28.82 -5.27
N GLN A 117 6.75 29.99 -4.76
CA GLN A 117 7.58 31.19 -4.88
C GLN A 117 8.70 31.09 -3.84
N ALA A 118 9.92 30.89 -4.28
CA ALA A 118 11.04 30.61 -3.40
C ALA A 118 12.23 31.51 -3.70
N THR A 119 12.92 31.93 -2.66
CA THR A 119 14.21 32.63 -2.77
C THR A 119 15.33 31.68 -2.40
N SER A 120 16.27 31.45 -3.34
CA SER A 120 17.44 30.62 -3.08
C SER A 120 18.35 31.28 -2.03
N LEU A 121 18.82 30.47 -1.08
CA LEU A 121 19.85 30.86 -0.13
C LEU A 121 21.22 30.47 -0.65
N ASN A 122 22.15 31.42 -0.67
CA ASN A 122 23.55 31.12 -0.95
C ASN A 122 24.22 30.55 0.31
N ILE A 123 24.24 29.21 0.40
CA ILE A 123 24.86 28.50 1.52
C ILE A 123 26.29 28.15 1.15
N PRO A 124 27.30 28.55 1.94
CA PRO A 124 28.67 28.11 1.72
C PRO A 124 28.77 26.58 1.82
N TYR A 125 29.50 25.96 0.91
CA TYR A 125 29.77 24.51 0.92
C TYR A 125 31.13 24.23 1.58
N PRO A 126 31.25 24.15 2.91
CA PRO A 126 32.50 23.75 3.54
C PRO A 126 32.74 22.26 3.27
N LEU A 127 33.97 21.94 2.93
CA LEU A 127 34.41 20.56 2.76
C LEU A 127 34.07 19.74 4.01
N GLY A 128 33.31 18.63 3.80
CA GLY A 128 32.97 17.66 4.85
C GLY A 128 31.61 17.85 5.56
N ARG A 129 30.86 18.93 5.27
CA ARG A 129 29.52 19.16 5.84
C ARG A 129 28.40 19.12 4.83
N CYS A 130 28.68 18.67 3.59
CA CYS A 130 27.70 18.52 2.52
C CYS A 130 27.90 17.19 1.80
N ARG A 131 26.80 16.59 1.38
CA ARG A 131 26.75 15.44 0.48
C ARG A 131 26.13 15.89 -0.84
N HIS A 132 26.91 15.76 -1.93
CA HIS A 132 26.44 16.03 -3.28
C HIS A 132 25.82 14.78 -3.91
N PHE A 133 24.65 14.94 -4.55
CA PHE A 133 23.93 13.89 -5.26
C PHE A 133 24.03 14.11 -6.76
N ARG A 134 24.81 13.28 -7.44
CA ARG A 134 25.04 13.38 -8.90
C ARG A 134 23.78 13.14 -9.70
N GLU A 135 22.83 12.37 -9.15
CA GLU A 135 21.56 12.00 -9.76
C GLU A 135 20.67 13.21 -10.03
N THR A 136 20.79 14.24 -9.23
CA THR A 136 19.94 15.45 -9.31
C THR A 136 20.72 16.74 -9.38
N GLY A 137 22.04 16.70 -9.07
CA GLY A 137 22.91 17.87 -9.05
C GLY A 137 22.79 18.73 -7.79
N PHE A 138 21.98 18.34 -6.82
CA PHE A 138 21.78 19.08 -5.56
C PHE A 138 22.64 18.53 -4.44
N SER A 139 22.85 19.36 -3.42
CA SER A 139 23.59 18.95 -2.21
C SER A 139 22.72 19.12 -0.99
N VAL A 140 22.90 18.25 -0.01
CA VAL A 140 22.31 18.34 1.33
C VAL A 140 23.43 18.64 2.32
N CYS A 141 23.24 19.65 3.18
CA CYS A 141 24.29 20.18 4.02
C CYS A 141 23.86 20.33 5.49
N TYR A 142 24.84 20.32 6.40
CA TYR A 142 24.71 20.64 7.81
C TYR A 142 23.62 19.80 8.51
N GLU A 143 22.79 20.44 9.31
CA GLU A 143 21.73 19.81 10.11
C GLU A 143 20.68 19.11 9.22
N PHE A 144 20.47 19.59 7.98
CA PHE A 144 19.62 18.91 7.00
C PHE A 144 20.24 17.58 6.58
N LEU A 145 21.58 17.53 6.40
CA LEU A 145 22.27 16.28 6.10
C LEU A 145 22.20 15.30 7.26
N ASP A 146 22.48 15.77 8.46
CA ASP A 146 22.44 14.93 9.66
C ASP A 146 21.03 14.34 9.86
N PHE A 147 19.98 15.15 9.74
CA PHE A 147 18.59 14.70 9.83
C PHE A 147 18.23 13.70 8.72
N PHE A 148 18.61 14.01 7.49
CA PHE A 148 18.35 13.16 6.32
C PHE A 148 19.01 11.77 6.50
N GLU A 149 20.28 11.72 6.87
CA GLU A 149 21.02 10.45 7.00
C GLU A 149 20.52 9.62 8.19
N GLN A 150 20.27 10.23 9.34
CA GLN A 150 19.78 9.54 10.53
C GLN A 150 18.38 8.94 10.31
N ASN A 151 17.57 9.52 9.42
CA ASN A 151 16.20 9.10 9.16
C ASN A 151 16.04 8.28 7.86
N GLY A 152 17.12 7.67 7.36
CA GLY A 152 17.06 6.68 6.28
C GLY A 152 17.32 7.22 4.88
N GLY A 153 17.71 8.48 4.75
CA GLY A 153 18.25 9.07 3.53
C GLY A 153 17.36 8.94 2.31
N VAL A 154 17.96 8.64 1.16
CA VAL A 154 17.26 8.50 -0.13
C VAL A 154 16.08 7.52 -0.08
N ARG A 155 16.19 6.47 0.72
CA ARG A 155 15.12 5.46 0.83
C ARG A 155 13.81 6.04 1.39
N ILE A 156 13.89 7.01 2.28
CA ILE A 156 12.73 7.62 2.95
C ILE A 156 12.32 8.94 2.27
N PHE A 157 13.29 9.80 1.94
CA PHE A 157 13.03 11.14 1.42
C PHE A 157 13.03 11.21 -0.11
N GLY A 158 13.65 10.25 -0.79
CA GLY A 158 14.05 10.40 -2.18
C GLY A 158 15.32 11.26 -2.32
N TYR A 159 15.74 11.52 -3.53
CA TYR A 159 16.84 12.43 -3.80
C TYR A 159 16.45 13.90 -3.55
N PRO A 160 17.40 14.78 -3.15
CA PRO A 160 17.13 16.21 -3.10
C PRO A 160 16.83 16.74 -4.51
N ILE A 161 15.82 17.57 -4.64
CA ILE A 161 15.37 18.18 -5.92
C ILE A 161 15.34 19.71 -5.89
N SER A 162 15.83 20.30 -4.82
CA SER A 162 16.06 21.74 -4.69
C SER A 162 17.32 22.03 -3.90
N ASP A 163 17.85 23.23 -4.06
CA ASP A 163 18.71 23.84 -3.06
C ASP A 163 17.91 24.14 -1.78
N VAL A 164 18.61 24.55 -0.72
CA VAL A 164 17.97 25.14 0.46
C VAL A 164 17.42 26.51 0.07
N ILE A 165 16.14 26.72 0.33
CA ILE A 165 15.39 27.92 -0.03
C ILE A 165 14.62 28.49 1.16
N VAL A 166 14.22 29.74 1.08
CA VAL A 166 13.21 30.30 2.00
C VAL A 166 11.86 30.27 1.30
N GLN A 167 10.92 29.57 1.90
CA GLN A 167 9.54 29.46 1.47
C GLN A 167 8.61 29.88 2.60
N ASP A 168 7.75 30.88 2.37
CA ASP A 168 6.82 31.41 3.38
C ASP A 168 7.51 31.80 4.69
N GLY A 169 8.77 32.31 4.61
CA GLY A 169 9.57 32.68 5.78
C GLY A 169 10.25 31.52 6.50
N VAL A 170 10.11 30.29 6.01
CA VAL A 170 10.73 29.09 6.58
C VAL A 170 11.84 28.59 5.68
N ILE A 171 12.98 28.22 6.25
CA ILE A 171 14.09 27.60 5.49
C ILE A 171 13.73 26.13 5.25
N VAL A 172 13.70 25.73 3.96
CA VAL A 172 13.32 24.38 3.56
C VAL A 172 14.27 23.80 2.52
N GLN A 173 14.32 22.46 2.44
CA GLN A 173 14.89 21.74 1.32
C GLN A 173 13.93 20.65 0.88
N THR A 174 13.68 20.57 -0.43
CA THR A 174 12.70 19.63 -1.02
C THR A 174 13.41 18.41 -1.57
N PHE A 175 12.86 17.24 -1.26
CA PHE A 175 13.23 15.93 -1.78
C PHE A 175 12.09 15.40 -2.64
N GLN A 176 12.32 14.32 -3.38
CA GLN A 176 11.29 13.75 -4.26
C GLN A 176 10.00 13.39 -3.51
N LEU A 177 10.11 12.79 -2.34
CA LEU A 177 8.95 12.29 -1.58
C LEU A 177 8.48 13.29 -0.51
N LEU A 178 9.39 13.92 0.18
CA LEU A 178 9.15 14.76 1.36
C LEU A 178 9.89 16.10 1.23
N GLN A 179 9.62 16.99 2.19
CA GLN A 179 10.35 18.24 2.37
C GLN A 179 10.75 18.35 3.84
N ILE A 180 11.95 18.83 4.11
CA ILE A 180 12.40 19.14 5.47
C ILE A 180 12.50 20.66 5.66
N GLU A 181 12.27 21.12 6.89
CA GLU A 181 12.25 22.53 7.22
C GLU A 181 12.99 22.80 8.52
N TRP A 182 13.55 23.99 8.61
CA TRP A 182 14.18 24.50 9.82
C TRP A 182 13.18 25.29 10.66
N THR A 183 13.00 24.89 11.92
CA THR A 183 12.04 25.53 12.83
C THR A 183 12.61 26.78 13.54
N GLY A 184 13.93 27.00 13.48
CA GLY A 184 14.60 28.13 14.12
C GLY A 184 14.64 28.09 15.65
N SER A 185 14.04 27.09 16.30
CA SER A 185 13.93 26.96 17.74
C SER A 185 14.40 25.59 18.22
N GLY A 186 15.22 25.57 19.28
CA GLY A 186 15.70 24.32 19.91
C GLY A 186 17.21 24.11 19.79
N ASN A 187 17.72 23.02 20.35
CA ASN A 187 19.09 22.56 20.12
C ASN A 187 19.23 22.18 18.64
N PHE A 188 20.40 22.35 18.05
CA PHE A 188 20.65 22.18 16.61
C PHE A 188 20.09 20.88 16.00
N ILE A 189 19.98 19.80 16.76
CA ILE A 189 19.42 18.50 16.30
C ILE A 189 17.87 18.52 16.25
N SER A 190 17.21 19.30 17.10
CA SER A 190 15.74 19.41 17.17
C SER A 190 15.17 20.54 16.31
N ALA A 191 16.03 21.28 15.62
CA ALA A 191 15.63 22.43 14.79
C ALA A 191 15.13 22.00 13.38
N VAL A 192 15.31 20.74 12.97
CA VAL A 192 14.88 20.22 11.66
C VAL A 192 13.71 19.26 11.83
N ARG A 193 12.68 19.44 11.03
CA ARG A 193 11.53 18.52 10.96
C ARG A 193 11.06 18.32 9.53
N VAL A 194 10.19 17.35 9.31
CA VAL A 194 9.51 17.15 8.03
C VAL A 194 8.37 18.14 7.90
N SER A 195 8.27 18.80 6.75
CA SER A 195 7.17 19.75 6.45
C SER A 195 5.84 19.01 6.27
N PRO A 196 4.70 19.60 6.64
CA PRO A 196 3.38 18.97 6.57
C PRO A 196 2.83 18.93 5.14
N LEU A 197 3.55 18.32 4.20
CA LEU A 197 3.16 18.25 2.80
C LEU A 197 1.87 17.46 2.56
N GLY A 198 1.61 16.42 3.36
CA GLY A 198 0.37 15.65 3.25
C GLY A 198 -0.86 16.51 3.51
N ARG A 199 -0.83 17.28 4.59
CA ARG A 199 -1.91 18.21 4.94
C ARG A 199 -2.05 19.35 3.91
N ARG A 200 -0.92 19.91 3.46
CA ARG A 200 -0.91 20.95 2.42
C ARG A 200 -1.48 20.44 1.10
N TYR A 201 -1.08 19.24 0.66
CA TYR A 201 -1.56 18.64 -0.58
C TYR A 201 -3.05 18.30 -0.51
N PHE A 202 -3.52 17.75 0.62
CA PHE A 202 -4.94 17.49 0.88
C PHE A 202 -5.79 18.76 0.63
N SER A 203 -5.39 19.88 1.21
CA SER A 203 -6.09 21.16 1.06
C SER A 203 -5.96 21.72 -0.36
N LEU A 204 -4.79 21.60 -0.99
CA LEU A 204 -4.52 22.13 -2.30
C LEU A 204 -5.39 21.51 -3.39
N ILE A 205 -5.57 20.18 -3.36
CA ILE A 205 -6.38 19.47 -4.34
C ILE A 205 -7.87 19.42 -3.95
N GLN A 206 -8.23 20.07 -2.83
CA GLN A 206 -9.58 20.14 -2.32
C GLN A 206 -10.22 18.76 -2.10
N GLU A 207 -9.47 17.85 -1.43
CA GLU A 207 -10.05 16.59 -0.96
C GLU A 207 -11.21 16.88 0.01
N ASP A 208 -12.12 15.92 0.13
CA ASP A 208 -13.29 16.07 0.99
C ASP A 208 -12.88 16.26 2.46
N ALA A 209 -13.14 17.44 3.00
CA ALA A 209 -12.81 17.79 4.39
C ALA A 209 -13.45 16.86 5.44
N ARG A 210 -14.54 16.13 5.09
CA ARG A 210 -15.16 15.13 5.97
C ARG A 210 -14.22 13.97 6.29
N LEU A 211 -13.25 13.69 5.42
CA LEU A 211 -12.25 12.66 5.64
C LEU A 211 -11.29 12.96 6.80
N LEU A 212 -11.19 14.25 7.20
CA LEU A 212 -10.40 14.68 8.36
C LEU A 212 -11.15 14.53 9.69
N ALA A 213 -12.43 14.16 9.65
CA ALA A 213 -13.20 13.96 10.87
C ALA A 213 -12.65 12.74 11.62
N ALA A 214 -12.35 12.94 12.91
CA ALA A 214 -11.88 11.86 13.77
C ALA A 214 -12.84 10.67 13.71
N SER A 215 -12.28 9.48 13.48
CA SER A 215 -13.05 8.25 13.63
C SER A 215 -13.40 8.11 15.12
N LEU A 216 -14.67 8.21 15.46
CA LEU A 216 -15.16 8.07 16.85
C LEU A 216 -14.98 6.64 17.40
N PHE A 217 -14.22 5.80 16.71
CA PHE A 217 -14.09 4.38 17.03
C PHE A 217 -12.83 4.12 17.87
N ASN A 218 -13.11 3.91 19.13
CA ASN A 218 -12.24 3.16 20.02
C ASN A 218 -12.00 1.77 19.38
N ASN A 219 -10.74 1.39 19.12
CA ASN A 219 -10.36 0.11 18.49
C ASN A 219 -10.89 -1.14 19.23
N ASN A 220 -11.53 -0.98 20.38
CA ASN A 220 -12.21 -2.02 21.15
C ASN A 220 -13.73 -2.07 20.92
N ALA A 221 -14.31 -1.13 20.18
CA ALA A 221 -15.72 -1.21 19.82
C ALA A 221 -15.82 -1.88 18.42
N PRO A 222 -16.65 -2.92 18.26
CA PRO A 222 -16.85 -3.56 16.98
C PRO A 222 -17.33 -2.50 15.97
N GLN A 223 -16.71 -2.48 14.79
CA GLN A 223 -17.12 -1.61 13.69
C GLN A 223 -18.60 -1.91 13.37
N LEU A 224 -19.49 -0.97 13.66
CA LEU A 224 -20.90 -1.13 13.30
C LEU A 224 -21.07 -0.79 11.82
N VAL A 225 -21.02 -1.80 10.97
CA VAL A 225 -21.32 -1.67 9.55
C VAL A 225 -22.85 -1.66 9.40
N GLN A 226 -23.40 -0.54 8.98
CA GLN A 226 -24.84 -0.37 8.75
C GLN A 226 -25.22 -0.48 7.28
N SER A 227 -24.31 -0.14 6.38
CA SER A 227 -24.44 -0.36 4.95
C SER A 227 -23.09 -0.68 4.34
N LEU A 228 -23.11 -1.50 3.30
CA LEU A 228 -21.93 -1.92 2.55
C LEU A 228 -21.91 -1.17 1.23
N ARG A 229 -20.77 -0.63 0.85
CA ARG A 229 -20.50 -0.04 -0.45
C ARG A 229 -19.34 -0.78 -1.08
N ILE A 230 -19.44 -1.07 -2.36
CA ILE A 230 -18.35 -1.70 -3.11
C ILE A 230 -18.04 -0.93 -4.38
N ARG A 231 -16.75 -0.91 -4.72
CA ARG A 231 -16.25 -0.43 -6.01
C ARG A 231 -15.38 -1.52 -6.60
N ALA A 232 -15.57 -1.81 -7.88
CA ALA A 232 -14.78 -2.77 -8.62
C ALA A 232 -14.07 -2.10 -9.78
N PHE A 233 -12.84 -2.50 -10.03
CA PHE A 233 -12.04 -1.97 -11.13
C PHE A 233 -11.13 -3.04 -11.72
N SER A 234 -10.94 -2.98 -13.02
CA SER A 234 -10.05 -3.89 -13.76
C SER A 234 -8.62 -3.33 -13.76
N GLN A 235 -7.63 -4.22 -13.67
CA GLN A 235 -6.21 -3.85 -13.78
C GLN A 235 -5.92 -3.16 -15.11
N ASN A 236 -6.45 -3.73 -16.20
CA ASN A 236 -6.28 -3.21 -17.54
C ASN A 236 -7.64 -2.88 -18.15
N ALA A 237 -7.82 -1.68 -18.65
CA ALA A 237 -9.05 -1.23 -19.29
C ALA A 237 -9.22 -1.85 -20.70
N VAL A 238 -8.11 -2.16 -21.37
CA VAL A 238 -8.07 -2.80 -22.70
C VAL A 238 -7.06 -3.95 -22.63
N VAL A 239 -7.47 -5.10 -23.16
CA VAL A 239 -6.68 -6.34 -23.10
C VAL A 239 -6.73 -7.10 -24.43
N PRO A 240 -5.78 -8.01 -24.72
CA PRO A 240 -5.82 -8.87 -25.92
C PRO A 240 -6.98 -9.87 -25.87
N PRO A 241 -7.28 -10.61 -26.98
CA PRO A 241 -8.38 -11.57 -27.04
C PRO A 241 -8.31 -12.73 -26.06
N SER A 242 -7.16 -12.99 -25.46
CA SER A 242 -6.97 -14.02 -24.43
C SER A 242 -5.87 -13.62 -23.46
N GLY A 243 -5.99 -14.05 -22.22
CA GLY A 243 -4.99 -13.76 -21.19
C GLY A 243 -5.52 -13.98 -19.78
N ILE A 244 -4.88 -13.33 -18.83
CA ILE A 244 -5.31 -13.25 -17.43
C ILE A 244 -5.67 -11.79 -17.15
N GLN A 245 -6.86 -11.57 -16.58
CA GLN A 245 -7.27 -10.25 -16.08
C GLN A 245 -7.37 -10.29 -14.57
N SER A 246 -6.96 -9.19 -13.93
CA SER A 246 -7.08 -9.00 -12.50
C SER A 246 -8.16 -7.96 -12.21
N ILE A 247 -9.02 -8.27 -11.25
CA ILE A 247 -10.06 -7.37 -10.74
C ILE A 247 -9.80 -7.09 -9.28
N TYR A 248 -9.90 -5.83 -8.91
CA TYR A 248 -9.79 -5.36 -7.54
C TYR A 248 -11.15 -4.88 -7.08
N VAL A 249 -11.53 -5.27 -5.87
CA VAL A 249 -12.79 -4.87 -5.24
C VAL A 249 -12.49 -4.24 -3.91
N LEU A 250 -13.01 -3.03 -3.69
CA LEU A 250 -12.94 -2.31 -2.43
C LEU A 250 -14.30 -2.37 -1.75
N CYS A 251 -14.32 -2.83 -0.50
CA CYS A 251 -15.49 -2.83 0.37
C CYS A 251 -15.35 -1.75 1.45
N GLN A 252 -16.37 -0.92 1.58
CA GLN A 252 -16.42 0.18 2.55
C GLN A 252 -17.78 0.21 3.26
N ASP A 253 -17.79 0.76 4.46
CA ASP A 253 -19.03 1.03 5.21
C ASP A 253 -19.67 2.39 4.82
N GLN A 254 -20.73 2.79 5.52
CA GLN A 254 -21.43 4.06 5.35
C GLN A 254 -20.57 5.30 5.54
N SER A 255 -19.43 5.16 6.24
CA SER A 255 -18.46 6.23 6.53
C SER A 255 -17.20 6.12 5.65
N GLU A 256 -17.28 5.32 4.55
CA GLU A 256 -16.17 5.06 3.62
C GLU A 256 -14.96 4.36 4.26
N ARG A 257 -15.15 3.73 5.43
CA ARG A 257 -14.09 2.95 6.09
C ARG A 257 -14.01 1.55 5.50
N PRO A 258 -12.80 0.99 5.37
CA PRO A 258 -12.63 -0.38 4.91
C PRO A 258 -13.44 -1.38 5.75
N VAL A 259 -14.08 -2.33 5.08
CA VAL A 259 -14.77 -3.46 5.72
C VAL A 259 -13.96 -4.72 5.42
N ALA A 260 -13.34 -5.29 6.44
CA ALA A 260 -12.67 -6.59 6.36
C ALA A 260 -13.70 -7.73 6.39
N ASP A 261 -13.31 -8.91 5.92
CA ASP A 261 -14.10 -10.15 5.95
C ASP A 261 -15.45 -10.08 5.21
N ALA A 262 -15.67 -9.08 4.35
CA ALA A 262 -16.79 -9.08 3.44
C ALA A 262 -16.55 -10.12 2.33
N LEU A 263 -17.43 -11.11 2.21
CA LEU A 263 -17.32 -12.15 1.19
C LEU A 263 -17.69 -11.61 -0.18
N ILE A 264 -16.74 -11.68 -1.13
CA ILE A 264 -16.89 -11.11 -2.47
C ILE A 264 -16.95 -12.22 -3.49
N SER A 265 -17.92 -12.13 -4.41
CA SER A 265 -18.10 -13.01 -5.56
C SER A 265 -18.18 -12.22 -6.85
N LEU A 266 -17.75 -12.83 -7.97
CA LEU A 266 -17.78 -12.26 -9.31
C LEU A 266 -18.65 -13.10 -10.23
N ASN A 267 -19.34 -12.43 -11.17
CA ASN A 267 -19.89 -13.03 -12.40
C ASN A 267 -19.33 -12.26 -13.58
N ILE A 268 -18.84 -12.96 -14.59
CA ILE A 268 -18.10 -12.38 -15.71
C ILE A 268 -18.75 -12.82 -17.01
N VAL A 269 -19.21 -11.85 -17.81
CA VAL A 269 -19.84 -12.08 -19.10
C VAL A 269 -18.96 -11.49 -20.20
N LEU A 270 -18.54 -12.32 -21.15
CA LEU A 270 -17.72 -11.92 -22.31
C LEU A 270 -18.57 -11.26 -23.40
N PRO A 271 -17.94 -10.58 -24.39
CA PRO A 271 -18.66 -9.88 -25.47
C PRO A 271 -19.57 -10.77 -26.32
N ASP A 272 -19.27 -12.06 -26.43
CA ASP A 272 -20.10 -13.06 -27.14
C ASP A 272 -21.27 -13.60 -26.30
N GLY A 273 -21.44 -13.11 -25.07
CA GLY A 273 -22.46 -13.56 -24.13
C GLY A 273 -22.10 -14.81 -23.35
N SER A 274 -20.92 -15.40 -23.57
CA SER A 274 -20.46 -16.52 -22.75
C SER A 274 -20.03 -16.07 -21.35
N GLU A 275 -20.23 -16.95 -20.37
CA GLU A 275 -19.78 -16.70 -19.00
C GLU A 275 -18.42 -17.34 -18.74
N VAL A 276 -17.52 -16.62 -18.12
CA VAL A 276 -16.26 -17.18 -17.61
C VAL A 276 -16.57 -17.90 -16.29
N TYR A 277 -15.97 -19.08 -16.08
CA TYR A 277 -16.06 -19.75 -14.78
C TYR A 277 -15.53 -18.80 -13.70
N PRO A 278 -16.38 -18.36 -12.75
CA PRO A 278 -15.97 -17.35 -11.79
C PRO A 278 -14.92 -17.91 -10.84
N PRO A 279 -13.93 -17.11 -10.43
CA PRO A 279 -13.03 -17.50 -9.35
C PRO A 279 -13.82 -17.71 -8.05
N PRO A 280 -13.34 -18.57 -7.12
CA PRO A 280 -14.02 -18.79 -5.86
C PRO A 280 -14.17 -17.50 -5.07
N PRO A 281 -15.29 -17.33 -4.34
CA PRO A 281 -15.49 -16.17 -3.46
C PRO A 281 -14.33 -16.00 -2.47
N LYS A 282 -13.93 -14.77 -2.20
CA LYS A 282 -12.87 -14.42 -1.24
C LYS A 282 -13.34 -13.35 -0.27
N PRO A 283 -12.89 -13.39 1.00
CA PRO A 283 -13.10 -12.29 1.92
C PRO A 283 -12.22 -11.08 1.53
N SER A 284 -12.69 -9.88 1.83
CA SER A 284 -11.87 -8.67 1.82
C SER A 284 -10.85 -8.70 2.95
N ASP A 285 -9.68 -8.11 2.71
CA ASP A 285 -8.61 -7.97 3.70
C ASP A 285 -8.86 -6.81 4.69
N ALA A 286 -7.90 -6.54 5.57
CA ALA A 286 -7.98 -5.45 6.56
C ALA A 286 -8.12 -4.05 5.93
N ASN A 287 -7.76 -3.88 4.65
CA ASN A 287 -7.96 -2.66 3.88
C ASN A 287 -9.29 -2.65 3.10
N GLY A 288 -10.16 -3.62 3.36
CA GLY A 288 -11.41 -3.80 2.63
C GLY A 288 -11.23 -4.28 1.19
N MET A 289 -10.04 -4.81 0.83
CA MET A 289 -9.71 -5.19 -0.54
C MET A 289 -9.81 -6.69 -0.76
N ALA A 290 -10.28 -7.07 -1.96
CA ALA A 290 -10.06 -8.39 -2.53
C ALA A 290 -9.58 -8.28 -3.98
N SER A 291 -8.72 -9.20 -4.39
CA SER A 291 -8.24 -9.31 -5.77
C SER A 291 -8.56 -10.68 -6.33
N PHE A 292 -8.92 -10.70 -7.63
CA PHE A 292 -9.27 -11.90 -8.36
C PHE A 292 -8.54 -11.93 -9.69
N ASP A 293 -7.82 -13.00 -9.94
CA ASP A 293 -7.18 -13.29 -11.23
C ASP A 293 -7.96 -14.38 -11.91
N PHE A 294 -8.34 -14.19 -13.17
CA PHE A 294 -9.04 -15.20 -13.95
C PHE A 294 -8.55 -15.22 -15.40
N PRO A 295 -8.41 -16.41 -15.97
CA PRO A 295 -8.15 -16.55 -17.40
C PRO A 295 -9.42 -16.26 -18.19
N TYR A 296 -9.28 -15.63 -19.35
CA TYR A 296 -10.37 -15.40 -20.29
C TYR A 296 -9.90 -15.65 -21.71
N GLN A 297 -10.83 -15.98 -22.57
CA GLN A 297 -10.65 -16.07 -24.03
C GLN A 297 -11.95 -15.64 -24.69
N SER A 298 -11.91 -14.62 -25.54
CA SER A 298 -13.06 -14.17 -26.32
C SER A 298 -12.72 -14.15 -27.79
N PRO A 299 -13.51 -14.85 -28.66
CA PRO A 299 -13.33 -14.79 -30.09
C PRO A 299 -13.82 -13.48 -30.70
N GLN A 300 -14.60 -12.68 -29.95
CA GLN A 300 -15.17 -11.43 -30.42
C GLN A 300 -14.61 -10.25 -29.64
N PRO A 301 -14.21 -9.16 -30.32
CA PRO A 301 -13.86 -7.93 -29.64
C PRO A 301 -15.13 -7.27 -29.07
N GLY A 302 -15.00 -6.60 -27.94
CA GLY A 302 -16.11 -5.91 -27.31
C GLY A 302 -15.89 -5.62 -25.83
N LEU A 303 -16.97 -5.41 -25.10
CA LEU A 303 -16.95 -5.10 -23.70
C LEU A 303 -17.28 -6.35 -22.88
N ALA A 304 -16.36 -6.79 -22.03
CA ALA A 304 -16.61 -7.78 -20.99
C ALA A 304 -17.19 -7.07 -19.77
N ILE A 305 -18.29 -7.60 -19.23
CA ILE A 305 -19.01 -7.01 -18.10
C ILE A 305 -18.81 -7.89 -16.87
N LEU A 306 -18.45 -7.28 -15.76
CA LEU A 306 -18.26 -7.95 -14.48
C LEU A 306 -19.26 -7.42 -13.47
N LYS A 307 -20.08 -8.32 -12.94
CA LYS A 307 -20.96 -8.04 -11.80
C LYS A 307 -20.29 -8.56 -10.55
N VAL A 308 -20.14 -7.67 -9.59
CA VAL A 308 -19.50 -7.95 -8.30
C VAL A 308 -20.56 -7.87 -7.22
N GLN A 309 -20.58 -8.86 -6.36
CA GLN A 309 -21.43 -8.89 -5.18
C GLN A 309 -20.55 -9.06 -3.95
N ALA A 310 -20.83 -8.29 -2.90
CA ALA A 310 -20.22 -8.46 -1.59
C ALA A 310 -21.30 -8.69 -0.54
N GLN A 311 -20.98 -9.52 0.44
CA GLN A 311 -21.85 -9.82 1.59
C GLN A 311 -21.05 -9.67 2.89
N TYR A 312 -21.63 -8.98 3.87
CA TYR A 312 -21.10 -8.85 5.22
C TYR A 312 -22.24 -9.01 6.23
N GLY A 313 -22.29 -10.14 6.91
CA GLY A 313 -23.49 -10.51 7.69
C GLY A 313 -24.72 -10.55 6.80
N ASP A 314 -25.75 -9.80 7.19
CA ASP A 314 -26.98 -9.64 6.43
C ASP A 314 -26.95 -8.53 5.36
N LEU A 315 -25.85 -7.77 5.31
CA LEU A 315 -25.68 -6.68 4.36
C LEU A 315 -25.15 -7.20 3.03
N GLN A 316 -25.70 -6.65 1.94
CA GLN A 316 -25.26 -6.95 0.58
C GLN A 316 -25.06 -5.67 -0.19
N ALA A 317 -24.08 -5.68 -1.10
CA ALA A 317 -23.84 -4.62 -2.06
C ALA A 317 -23.43 -5.21 -3.40
N THR A 318 -23.77 -4.50 -4.47
CA THR A 318 -23.43 -4.87 -5.86
C THR A 318 -22.72 -3.71 -6.55
N SER A 319 -21.82 -4.03 -7.44
CA SER A 319 -21.15 -3.08 -8.34
C SER A 319 -20.93 -3.73 -9.68
N GLU A 320 -20.76 -2.91 -10.71
CA GLU A 320 -20.45 -3.36 -12.05
C GLU A 320 -19.18 -2.66 -12.55
N THR A 321 -18.32 -3.39 -13.21
CA THR A 321 -17.15 -2.85 -13.92
C THR A 321 -16.99 -3.55 -15.25
N SER A 322 -16.10 -3.06 -16.10
CA SER A 322 -15.88 -3.64 -17.42
C SER A 322 -14.45 -3.44 -17.88
N PHE A 323 -14.06 -4.26 -18.88
CA PHE A 323 -12.84 -4.06 -19.65
C PHE A 323 -13.11 -4.39 -21.11
N ARG A 324 -12.29 -3.85 -22.01
CA ARG A 324 -12.44 -4.07 -23.45
C ARG A 324 -11.45 -5.12 -23.93
N ILE A 325 -11.95 -6.06 -24.72
CA ILE A 325 -11.17 -7.07 -25.45
C ILE A 325 -11.00 -6.63 -26.88
#